data_5f5d873e387617fb558cc912416383f2
#
_entry.id   5f5d873e387617fb558cc912416383f2
#
_cell.length_a   1.000
_cell.length_b   1.000
_cell.length_c   1.000
_cell.angle_alpha   90.00
_cell.angle_beta   90.00
_cell.angle_gamma   90.00
#
_symmetry.space_group_name_H-M   'P 1'
#
loop_
_entity.id
_entity.type
_entity.pdbx_description
1 polymer ?
#
loop_
_entity_poly.entity_id
_entity_poly.type
_entity_poly.pdbx_seq_one_letter_code
_entity_poly.pdbx_strand_id
1 'polypeptide(L)'
;MPNNGKTDDQAALWNGTAGHAWVDAQALLDDMFRPFERLLVNAAAGAAPTGRVLDVGCGTGSTTRALARQLGPGSHCVGVDISAPMIAAARALARQEELVERTAFICADAQRQAFEREGFDAIVSRFGVMFFDDPVQAFMNLRHAARKDARLCFIAWRSAVENPYMTAAERAAAPLLPDMPVRQPDAPGQFGFAKVDRIRQILADSGWSAPSVQRLDVECTLAEKDLLTYLSRLGPLGRVLHQLDERTRRQAVEAARAAFDPFVHGQEVRYTAACWMVSARA
;
A
#
# COMPACT_ATOMS: atom_id res chain seq x y z
N MET A 1 25.12 8.93 -13.05
CA MET A 1 24.93 7.49 -12.87
C MET A 1 23.62 7.32 -12.11
N PRO A 2 22.58 6.67 -12.65
CA PRO A 2 21.35 6.42 -11.90
C PRO A 2 21.66 5.49 -10.72
N ASN A 3 21.07 5.80 -9.57
CA ASN A 3 21.28 5.12 -8.30
C ASN A 3 20.56 3.74 -8.32
N ASN A 4 21.18 2.73 -8.92
CA ASN A 4 20.60 1.38 -9.07
C ASN A 4 20.42 0.65 -7.71
N GLY A 5 21.14 1.04 -6.65
CA GLY A 5 21.14 0.32 -5.38
C GLY A 5 19.83 0.35 -4.61
N LYS A 6 19.08 1.45 -4.66
CA LYS A 6 17.83 1.60 -3.86
C LYS A 6 16.65 0.82 -4.42
N THR A 7 16.51 0.73 -5.74
CA THR A 7 15.44 -0.05 -6.38
C THR A 7 15.61 -1.54 -6.13
N ASP A 8 16.87 -2.01 -6.09
CA ASP A 8 17.18 -3.39 -5.74
C ASP A 8 16.76 -3.71 -4.30
N ASP A 9 16.84 -2.73 -3.37
CA ASP A 9 16.40 -2.87 -1.98
C ASP A 9 14.88 -3.06 -1.85
N GLN A 10 14.06 -2.29 -2.60
CA GLN A 10 12.58 -2.45 -2.59
C GLN A 10 12.17 -3.78 -3.26
N ALA A 11 12.79 -4.13 -4.37
CA ALA A 11 12.54 -5.40 -5.03
C ALA A 11 12.91 -6.58 -4.12
N ALA A 12 14.07 -6.54 -3.46
CA ALA A 12 14.49 -7.56 -2.51
C ALA A 12 13.53 -7.67 -1.31
N LEU A 13 13.09 -6.52 -0.76
CA LEU A 13 12.14 -6.49 0.36
C LEU A 13 10.82 -7.17 0.00
N TRP A 14 10.20 -6.77 -1.12
CA TRP A 14 8.85 -7.22 -1.49
C TRP A 14 8.83 -8.58 -2.20
N ASN A 15 9.96 -9.08 -2.68
CA ASN A 15 10.10 -10.46 -3.14
C ASN A 15 10.63 -11.42 -2.06
N GLY A 16 11.07 -10.88 -0.92
CA GLY A 16 11.55 -11.63 0.23
C GLY A 16 10.47 -11.86 1.30
N THR A 17 10.91 -11.89 2.55
CA THR A 17 10.07 -12.21 3.73
C THR A 17 8.85 -11.29 3.84
N ALA A 18 8.97 -10.01 3.51
CA ALA A 18 7.85 -9.07 3.60
C ALA A 18 6.73 -9.43 2.61
N GLY A 19 7.06 -9.71 1.35
CA GLY A 19 6.06 -10.08 0.35
C GLY A 19 5.33 -11.38 0.69
N HIS A 20 6.06 -12.40 1.15
CA HIS A 20 5.45 -13.66 1.60
C HIS A 20 4.55 -13.46 2.81
N ALA A 21 4.98 -12.67 3.81
CA ALA A 21 4.16 -12.36 4.98
C ALA A 21 2.84 -11.65 4.60
N TRP A 22 2.87 -10.79 3.59
CA TRP A 22 1.66 -10.14 3.07
C TRP A 22 0.73 -11.11 2.33
N VAL A 23 1.28 -12.07 1.59
CA VAL A 23 0.48 -13.14 0.96
C VAL A 23 -0.17 -14.03 2.04
N ASP A 24 0.59 -14.44 3.06
CA ASP A 24 0.08 -15.26 4.15
C ASP A 24 -1.00 -14.56 4.99
N ALA A 25 -0.91 -13.24 5.14
CA ALA A 25 -1.86 -12.41 5.86
C ALA A 25 -2.92 -11.75 4.94
N GLN A 26 -3.05 -12.19 3.68
CA GLN A 26 -3.86 -11.54 2.66
C GLN A 26 -5.31 -11.28 3.10
N ALA A 27 -6.00 -12.30 3.62
CA ALA A 27 -7.39 -12.15 4.04
C ALA A 27 -7.57 -11.12 5.17
N LEU A 28 -6.66 -11.16 6.16
CA LEU A 28 -6.61 -10.20 7.26
C LEU A 28 -6.41 -8.77 6.76
N LEU A 29 -5.46 -8.57 5.84
CA LEU A 29 -5.15 -7.26 5.27
C LEU A 29 -6.27 -6.74 4.36
N ASP A 30 -6.92 -7.61 3.60
CA ASP A 30 -8.07 -7.23 2.77
C ASP A 30 -9.23 -6.76 3.65
N ASP A 31 -9.53 -7.43 4.76
CA ASP A 31 -10.56 -7.00 5.71
C ASP A 31 -10.20 -5.68 6.38
N MET A 32 -8.97 -5.55 6.89
CA MET A 32 -8.49 -4.35 7.57
C MET A 32 -8.48 -3.12 6.65
N PHE A 33 -8.15 -3.29 5.36
CA PHE A 33 -8.05 -2.21 4.38
C PHE A 33 -9.29 -2.03 3.50
N ARG A 34 -10.36 -2.79 3.73
CA ARG A 34 -11.62 -2.70 2.99
C ARG A 34 -12.24 -1.28 2.95
N PRO A 35 -12.20 -0.46 4.03
CA PRO A 35 -12.70 0.90 3.95
C PRO A 35 -11.97 1.76 2.92
N PHE A 36 -10.65 1.63 2.80
CA PHE A 36 -9.84 2.36 1.81
C PHE A 36 -10.08 1.87 0.39
N GLU A 37 -10.23 0.56 0.20
CA GLU A 37 -10.59 -0.03 -1.08
C GLU A 37 -11.88 0.59 -1.62
N ARG A 38 -12.94 0.64 -0.81
CA ARG A 38 -14.23 1.23 -1.19
C ARG A 38 -14.11 2.70 -1.62
N LEU A 39 -13.30 3.49 -0.93
CA LEU A 39 -13.07 4.90 -1.27
C LEU A 39 -12.41 5.04 -2.66
N LEU A 40 -11.37 4.26 -2.95
CA LEU A 40 -10.67 4.28 -4.24
C LEU A 40 -11.56 3.76 -5.38
N VAL A 41 -12.29 2.67 -5.14
CA VAL A 41 -13.21 2.10 -6.12
C VAL A 41 -14.31 3.11 -6.49
N ASN A 42 -14.88 3.79 -5.51
CA ASN A 42 -15.90 4.83 -5.75
C ASN A 42 -15.31 6.03 -6.52
N ALA A 43 -14.08 6.44 -6.19
CA ALA A 43 -13.39 7.53 -6.89
C ALA A 43 -13.11 7.17 -8.37
N ALA A 44 -12.67 5.93 -8.63
CA ALA A 44 -12.43 5.43 -9.98
C ALA A 44 -13.73 5.27 -10.77
N ALA A 45 -14.79 4.72 -10.17
CA ALA A 45 -16.10 4.56 -10.81
C ALA A 45 -16.72 5.91 -11.22
N GLY A 46 -16.52 6.96 -10.40
CA GLY A 46 -16.93 8.33 -10.76
C GLY A 46 -16.10 8.97 -11.88
N ALA A 47 -14.88 8.48 -12.12
CA ALA A 47 -13.97 9.04 -13.12
C ALA A 47 -14.00 8.25 -14.44
N ALA A 48 -14.09 6.91 -14.38
CA ALA A 48 -13.98 6.01 -15.52
C ALA A 48 -14.91 4.80 -15.36
N PRO A 49 -16.24 4.98 -15.46
CA PRO A 49 -17.20 3.93 -15.15
C PRO A 49 -17.10 2.69 -16.08
N THR A 50 -16.53 2.85 -17.26
CA THR A 50 -16.36 1.78 -18.28
C THR A 50 -14.95 1.78 -18.85
N GLY A 51 -13.99 2.44 -18.20
CA GLY A 51 -12.63 2.64 -18.72
C GLY A 51 -11.63 1.59 -18.31
N ARG A 52 -10.38 1.79 -18.77
CA ARG A 52 -9.21 1.04 -18.30
C ARG A 52 -8.63 1.73 -17.05
N VAL A 53 -8.47 0.98 -15.99
CA VAL A 53 -7.94 1.49 -14.71
C VAL A 53 -6.64 0.79 -14.37
N LEU A 54 -5.62 1.56 -13.98
CA LEU A 54 -4.34 1.06 -13.46
C LEU A 54 -4.35 1.15 -11.93
N ASP A 55 -4.09 0.04 -11.25
CA ASP A 55 -3.89 -0.04 -9.80
C ASP A 55 -2.40 -0.24 -9.50
N VAL A 56 -1.76 0.78 -8.93
CA VAL A 56 -0.31 0.86 -8.71
C VAL A 56 0.07 0.39 -7.32
N GLY A 57 0.97 -0.60 -7.22
CA GLY A 57 1.27 -1.30 -5.98
C GLY A 57 0.06 -2.13 -5.53
N CYS A 58 -0.48 -2.92 -6.46
CA CYS A 58 -1.74 -3.64 -6.25
C CYS A 58 -1.66 -4.78 -5.22
N GLY A 59 -0.45 -5.20 -4.82
CA GLY A 59 -0.23 -6.31 -3.91
C GLY A 59 -0.93 -7.59 -4.38
N THR A 60 -1.72 -8.19 -3.51
CA THR A 60 -2.54 -9.38 -3.80
C THR A 60 -3.82 -9.07 -4.60
N GLY A 61 -3.95 -7.85 -5.14
CA GLY A 61 -4.96 -7.47 -6.12
C GLY A 61 -6.36 -7.19 -5.57
N SER A 62 -6.53 -6.95 -4.28
CA SER A 62 -7.84 -6.67 -3.67
C SER A 62 -8.54 -5.48 -4.34
N THR A 63 -7.88 -4.32 -4.43
CA THR A 63 -8.43 -3.12 -5.08
C THR A 63 -8.70 -3.36 -6.57
N THR A 64 -7.78 -4.02 -7.28
CA THR A 64 -7.93 -4.35 -8.71
C THR A 64 -9.17 -5.22 -8.95
N ARG A 65 -9.37 -6.27 -8.11
CA ARG A 65 -10.55 -7.15 -8.22
C ARG A 65 -11.85 -6.42 -7.84
N ALA A 66 -11.81 -5.57 -6.81
CA ALA A 66 -12.97 -4.77 -6.42
C ALA A 66 -13.37 -3.77 -7.52
N LEU A 67 -12.42 -3.12 -8.18
CA LEU A 67 -12.66 -2.30 -9.36
C LEU A 67 -13.32 -3.10 -10.49
N ALA A 68 -12.80 -4.29 -10.80
CA ALA A 68 -13.36 -5.14 -11.83
C ALA A 68 -14.81 -5.57 -11.55
N ARG A 69 -15.20 -5.74 -10.28
CA ARG A 69 -16.60 -6.03 -9.90
C ARG A 69 -17.51 -4.81 -10.02
N GLN A 70 -17.01 -3.63 -9.64
CA GLN A 70 -17.80 -2.40 -9.51
C GLN A 70 -17.99 -1.66 -10.82
N LEU A 71 -16.97 -1.63 -11.68
CA LEU A 71 -17.00 -0.92 -12.96
C LEU A 71 -17.91 -1.64 -13.97
N GLY A 72 -18.47 -0.87 -14.91
CA GLY A 72 -19.41 -1.37 -15.90
C GLY A 72 -18.80 -2.41 -16.87
N PRO A 73 -19.64 -3.07 -17.67
CA PRO A 73 -19.20 -3.97 -18.74
C PRO A 73 -18.23 -3.27 -19.70
N GLY A 74 -17.17 -3.99 -20.11
CA GLY A 74 -16.15 -3.45 -21.00
C GLY A 74 -15.01 -2.71 -20.27
N SER A 75 -15.09 -2.50 -18.93
CA SER A 75 -13.95 -2.03 -18.17
C SER A 75 -12.87 -3.11 -18.03
N HIS A 76 -11.60 -2.67 -17.96
CA HIS A 76 -10.47 -3.56 -17.74
C HIS A 76 -9.54 -2.96 -16.68
N CYS A 77 -9.25 -3.72 -15.62
CA CYS A 77 -8.44 -3.29 -14.50
C CYS A 77 -7.06 -3.96 -14.55
N VAL A 78 -6.01 -3.17 -14.53
CA VAL A 78 -4.62 -3.66 -14.57
C VAL A 78 -3.97 -3.37 -13.22
N GLY A 79 -3.55 -4.40 -12.50
CA GLY A 79 -2.74 -4.26 -11.30
C GLY A 79 -1.25 -4.39 -11.66
N VAL A 80 -0.41 -3.51 -11.12
CA VAL A 80 1.05 -3.61 -11.22
C VAL A 80 1.66 -3.62 -9.83
N ASP A 81 2.59 -4.56 -9.60
CA ASP A 81 3.36 -4.66 -8.35
C ASP A 81 4.74 -5.25 -8.62
N ILE A 82 5.73 -4.83 -7.84
CA ILE A 82 7.11 -5.34 -7.94
C ILE A 82 7.28 -6.74 -7.34
N SER A 83 6.32 -7.18 -6.51
CA SER A 83 6.36 -8.43 -5.77
C SER A 83 5.80 -9.60 -6.59
N ALA A 84 6.67 -10.50 -7.03
CA ALA A 84 6.27 -11.72 -7.75
C ALA A 84 5.32 -12.62 -6.93
N PRO A 85 5.56 -12.88 -5.61
CA PRO A 85 4.64 -13.69 -4.81
C PRO A 85 3.26 -13.05 -4.69
N MET A 86 3.16 -11.73 -4.50
CA MET A 86 1.87 -11.04 -4.44
C MET A 86 1.13 -11.09 -5.78
N ILE A 87 1.81 -10.87 -6.89
CA ILE A 87 1.21 -10.97 -8.24
C ILE A 87 0.73 -12.40 -8.53
N ALA A 88 1.47 -13.41 -8.10
CA ALA A 88 1.02 -14.80 -8.22
C ALA A 88 -0.29 -15.04 -7.44
N ALA A 89 -0.37 -14.55 -6.22
CA ALA A 89 -1.59 -14.60 -5.39
C ALA A 89 -2.75 -13.82 -6.04
N ALA A 90 -2.50 -12.60 -6.53
CA ALA A 90 -3.50 -11.78 -7.21
C ALA A 90 -4.13 -12.49 -8.42
N ARG A 91 -3.30 -13.13 -9.26
CA ARG A 91 -3.76 -13.94 -10.40
C ARG A 91 -4.57 -15.16 -9.97
N ALA A 92 -4.17 -15.83 -8.88
CA ALA A 92 -4.89 -16.97 -8.34
C ALA A 92 -6.29 -16.57 -7.84
N LEU A 93 -6.36 -15.49 -7.06
CA LEU A 93 -7.61 -14.94 -6.53
C LEU A 93 -8.54 -14.45 -7.65
N ALA A 94 -8.02 -13.79 -8.68
CA ALA A 94 -8.82 -13.37 -9.84
C ALA A 94 -9.42 -14.54 -10.61
N ARG A 95 -8.69 -15.67 -10.71
CA ARG A 95 -9.24 -16.92 -11.30
C ARG A 95 -10.35 -17.51 -10.44
N GLN A 96 -10.17 -17.57 -9.12
CA GLN A 96 -11.19 -18.09 -8.20
C GLN A 96 -12.49 -17.26 -8.22
N GLU A 97 -12.37 -15.97 -8.50
CA GLU A 97 -13.49 -15.02 -8.55
C GLU A 97 -14.04 -14.80 -9.97
N GLU A 98 -13.57 -15.56 -10.97
CA GLU A 98 -13.98 -15.48 -12.37
C GLU A 98 -13.79 -14.07 -12.99
N LEU A 99 -12.73 -13.36 -12.57
CA LEU A 99 -12.43 -11.99 -13.02
C LEU A 99 -11.31 -11.92 -14.08
N VAL A 100 -10.86 -13.04 -14.61
CA VAL A 100 -9.68 -13.12 -15.51
C VAL A 100 -9.87 -12.26 -16.76
N GLU A 101 -11.06 -12.25 -17.34
CA GLU A 101 -11.36 -11.48 -18.56
C GLU A 101 -11.39 -9.95 -18.31
N ARG A 102 -11.48 -9.54 -17.05
CA ARG A 102 -11.61 -8.14 -16.64
C ARG A 102 -10.42 -7.60 -15.89
N THR A 103 -9.45 -8.47 -15.59
CA THR A 103 -8.26 -8.10 -14.83
C THR A 103 -6.98 -8.60 -15.52
N ALA A 104 -5.92 -7.80 -15.41
CA ALA A 104 -4.57 -8.22 -15.73
C ALA A 104 -3.63 -7.85 -14.59
N PHE A 105 -2.57 -8.65 -14.39
CA PHE A 105 -1.58 -8.38 -13.34
C PHE A 105 -0.16 -8.42 -13.91
N ILE A 106 0.59 -7.33 -13.73
CA ILE A 106 1.95 -7.12 -14.22
C ILE A 106 2.90 -7.17 -13.03
N CYS A 107 3.89 -8.07 -13.08
CA CYS A 107 4.97 -8.09 -12.10
C CYS A 107 6.10 -7.18 -12.62
N ALA A 108 6.15 -5.95 -12.15
CA ALA A 108 7.13 -4.96 -12.56
C ALA A 108 7.24 -3.79 -11.58
N ASP A 109 8.38 -3.10 -11.61
CA ASP A 109 8.53 -1.79 -10.99
C ASP A 109 7.78 -0.73 -11.81
N ALA A 110 6.70 -0.18 -11.25
CA ALA A 110 5.87 0.81 -11.92
C ALA A 110 6.62 2.12 -12.27
N GLN A 111 7.75 2.40 -11.62
CA GLN A 111 8.65 3.50 -11.92
C GLN A 111 9.27 3.38 -13.33
N ARG A 112 9.55 2.13 -13.76
CA ARG A 112 10.32 1.81 -14.95
C ARG A 112 9.54 1.02 -16.00
N GLN A 113 8.36 0.51 -15.62
CA GLN A 113 7.50 -0.25 -16.54
C GLN A 113 7.14 0.61 -17.76
N ALA A 114 7.42 0.08 -18.94
CA ALA A 114 6.95 0.68 -20.18
C ALA A 114 5.44 0.46 -20.33
N PHE A 115 4.66 1.42 -19.83
CA PHE A 115 3.22 1.44 -20.05
C PHE A 115 2.89 1.95 -21.44
N GLU A 116 1.77 1.47 -22.00
CA GLU A 116 1.18 2.05 -23.19
C GLU A 116 0.83 3.52 -22.95
N ARG A 117 1.29 4.40 -23.85
CA ARG A 117 0.98 5.82 -23.77
C ARG A 117 -0.52 6.05 -23.85
N GLU A 118 -1.03 6.91 -22.94
CA GLU A 118 -2.47 7.24 -22.91
C GLU A 118 -3.36 5.97 -22.86
N GLY A 119 -2.88 4.94 -22.13
CA GLY A 119 -3.54 3.66 -22.05
C GLY A 119 -4.64 3.57 -20.98
N PHE A 120 -4.68 4.50 -20.01
CA PHE A 120 -5.55 4.40 -18.84
C PHE A 120 -6.42 5.64 -18.65
N ASP A 121 -7.70 5.41 -18.34
CA ASP A 121 -8.71 6.44 -18.05
C ASP A 121 -8.67 6.89 -16.59
N ALA A 122 -8.18 6.03 -15.69
CA ALA A 122 -7.91 6.36 -14.29
C ALA A 122 -6.72 5.57 -13.76
N ILE A 123 -6.02 6.14 -12.79
CA ILE A 123 -4.92 5.51 -12.06
C ILE A 123 -5.23 5.60 -10.57
N VAL A 124 -5.15 4.48 -9.87
CA VAL A 124 -5.37 4.41 -8.42
C VAL A 124 -4.19 3.77 -7.71
N SER A 125 -4.05 4.06 -6.41
CA SER A 125 -3.11 3.33 -5.55
C SER A 125 -3.57 3.34 -4.10
N ARG A 126 -3.63 2.17 -3.49
CA ARG A 126 -3.85 2.01 -2.06
C ARG A 126 -2.51 1.76 -1.37
N PHE A 127 -1.88 2.83 -0.86
CA PHE A 127 -0.60 2.77 -0.12
C PHE A 127 0.63 2.31 -0.91
N GLY A 128 0.54 2.03 -2.22
CA GLY A 128 1.67 1.52 -3.02
C GLY A 128 2.68 2.60 -3.41
N VAL A 129 2.20 3.79 -3.80
CA VAL A 129 3.06 4.87 -4.33
C VAL A 129 4.06 5.46 -3.34
N MET A 130 3.92 5.20 -2.04
CA MET A 130 4.83 5.70 -1.00
C MET A 130 6.20 5.01 -1.01
N PHE A 131 6.35 3.91 -1.73
CA PHE A 131 7.54 3.09 -1.76
C PHE A 131 8.45 3.35 -2.96
N PHE A 132 8.12 4.30 -3.83
CA PHE A 132 8.97 4.68 -4.94
C PHE A 132 10.29 5.31 -4.48
N ASP A 133 11.40 4.88 -5.05
CA ASP A 133 12.73 5.43 -4.78
C ASP A 133 12.89 6.82 -5.40
N ASP A 134 12.39 7.00 -6.63
CA ASP A 134 12.26 8.27 -7.31
C ASP A 134 10.77 8.54 -7.61
N PRO A 135 10.04 9.15 -6.69
CA PRO A 135 8.62 9.39 -6.87
C PRO A 135 8.32 10.35 -8.03
N VAL A 136 9.20 11.32 -8.35
CA VAL A 136 8.97 12.21 -9.48
C VAL A 136 9.02 11.42 -10.78
N GLN A 137 10.05 10.61 -10.99
CA GLN A 137 10.17 9.74 -12.17
C GLN A 137 8.99 8.76 -12.27
N ALA A 138 8.58 8.14 -11.15
CA ALA A 138 7.44 7.24 -11.11
C ALA A 138 6.15 7.93 -11.54
N PHE A 139 5.85 9.10 -10.98
CA PHE A 139 4.64 9.86 -11.33
C PHE A 139 4.69 10.45 -12.75
N MET A 140 5.87 10.77 -13.30
CA MET A 140 6.03 11.09 -14.73
C MET A 140 5.66 9.90 -15.62
N ASN A 141 6.12 8.70 -15.26
CA ASN A 141 5.79 7.47 -15.99
C ASN A 141 4.28 7.16 -15.93
N LEU A 142 3.66 7.31 -14.76
CA LEU A 142 2.21 7.17 -14.61
C LEU A 142 1.45 8.25 -15.41
N ARG A 143 1.97 9.48 -15.46
CA ARG A 143 1.40 10.57 -16.27
C ARG A 143 1.45 10.27 -17.76
N HIS A 144 2.54 9.65 -18.23
CA HIS A 144 2.67 9.17 -19.62
C HIS A 144 1.64 8.10 -19.96
N ALA A 145 1.35 7.19 -19.01
CA ALA A 145 0.37 6.12 -19.16
C ALA A 145 -1.09 6.62 -19.11
N ALA A 146 -1.32 7.76 -18.49
CA ALA A 146 -2.65 8.36 -18.33
C ALA A 146 -3.13 9.02 -19.62
N ARG A 147 -4.38 8.80 -20.02
CA ARG A 147 -5.07 9.55 -21.05
C ARG A 147 -5.19 11.02 -20.66
N LYS A 148 -5.41 11.86 -21.65
CA LYS A 148 -5.75 13.27 -21.39
C LYS A 148 -6.97 13.34 -20.47
N ASP A 149 -6.91 14.18 -19.45
CA ASP A 149 -7.94 14.38 -18.42
C ASP A 149 -8.19 13.15 -17.49
N ALA A 150 -7.41 12.08 -17.63
CA ALA A 150 -7.48 10.93 -16.74
C ALA A 150 -7.26 11.34 -15.28
N ARG A 151 -7.97 10.68 -14.37
CA ARG A 151 -7.86 10.96 -12.93
C ARG A 151 -6.84 10.04 -12.26
N LEU A 152 -5.91 10.65 -11.55
CA LEU A 152 -5.11 9.99 -10.53
C LEU A 152 -5.83 10.09 -9.18
N CYS A 153 -5.90 8.99 -8.44
CA CYS A 153 -6.40 8.97 -7.07
C CYS A 153 -5.62 7.97 -6.22
N PHE A 154 -5.05 8.41 -5.10
CA PHE A 154 -4.35 7.50 -4.21
C PHE A 154 -4.56 7.85 -2.73
N ILE A 155 -4.33 6.85 -1.87
CA ILE A 155 -4.33 7.02 -0.42
C ILE A 155 -2.90 6.78 0.08
N ALA A 156 -2.42 7.68 0.93
CA ALA A 156 -1.12 7.60 1.58
C ALA A 156 -1.24 7.88 3.08
N TRP A 157 -0.38 7.29 3.90
CA TRP A 157 -0.37 7.54 5.34
C TRP A 157 0.13 8.94 5.65
N ARG A 158 -0.52 9.59 6.62
CA ARG A 158 0.01 10.77 7.30
C ARG A 158 1.13 10.36 8.24
N SER A 159 1.60 11.26 9.09
CA SER A 159 2.76 11.04 9.94
C SER A 159 2.57 9.88 10.94
N ALA A 160 3.69 9.31 11.40
CA ALA A 160 3.71 8.31 12.45
C ALA A 160 3.07 8.80 13.78
N VAL A 161 3.17 10.12 14.05
CA VAL A 161 2.55 10.74 15.24
C VAL A 161 1.03 10.70 15.14
N GLU A 162 0.47 10.86 13.95
CA GLU A 162 -0.97 10.79 13.69
C GLU A 162 -1.48 9.34 13.56
N ASN A 163 -0.56 8.36 13.44
CA ASN A 163 -0.85 6.92 13.36
C ASN A 163 -0.13 6.15 14.48
N PRO A 164 -0.41 6.42 15.76
CA PRO A 164 0.34 5.86 16.88
C PRO A 164 0.30 4.33 16.94
N TYR A 165 -0.78 3.69 16.48
CA TYR A 165 -0.91 2.24 16.44
C TYR A 165 0.11 1.58 15.50
N MET A 166 0.50 2.25 14.39
CA MET A 166 1.46 1.70 13.43
C MET A 166 2.88 1.60 13.99
N THR A 167 3.20 2.36 15.02
CA THR A 167 4.53 2.38 15.66
C THR A 167 4.51 1.86 17.09
N ALA A 168 3.35 1.49 17.62
CA ALA A 168 3.20 1.04 19.00
C ALA A 168 4.05 -0.21 19.31
N ALA A 169 3.96 -1.23 18.46
CA ALA A 169 4.73 -2.46 18.59
C ALA A 169 6.25 -2.21 18.52
N GLU A 170 6.69 -1.41 17.54
CA GLU A 170 8.11 -1.07 17.36
C GLU A 170 8.66 -0.32 18.57
N ARG A 171 7.94 0.68 19.05
CA ARG A 171 8.35 1.46 20.23
C ARG A 171 8.44 0.61 21.49
N ALA A 172 7.49 -0.30 21.69
CA ALA A 172 7.49 -1.19 22.84
C ALA A 172 8.62 -2.22 22.79
N ALA A 173 8.93 -2.75 21.61
CA ALA A 173 9.99 -3.74 21.43
C ALA A 173 11.40 -3.11 21.33
N ALA A 174 11.53 -1.83 21.02
CA ALA A 174 12.82 -1.15 20.80
C ALA A 174 13.86 -1.35 21.92
N PRO A 175 13.51 -1.33 23.22
CA PRO A 175 14.50 -1.59 24.29
C PRO A 175 15.08 -3.01 24.25
N LEU A 176 14.38 -3.95 23.66
CA LEU A 176 14.79 -5.35 23.54
C LEU A 176 15.53 -5.64 22.22
N LEU A 177 15.44 -4.71 21.25
CA LEU A 177 15.89 -4.86 19.87
C LEU A 177 16.73 -3.64 19.43
N PRO A 178 17.95 -3.46 19.96
CA PRO A 178 18.76 -2.27 19.69
C PRO A 178 19.14 -2.10 18.22
N ASP A 179 19.20 -3.20 17.46
CA ASP A 179 19.55 -3.21 16.03
C ASP A 179 18.33 -3.04 15.10
N MET A 180 17.14 -2.71 15.66
CA MET A 180 15.96 -2.50 14.82
C MET A 180 16.14 -1.26 13.94
N PRO A 181 15.86 -1.38 12.62
CA PRO A 181 16.06 -0.27 11.68
C PRO A 181 15.30 0.98 12.07
N VAL A 182 15.99 2.11 12.17
CA VAL A 182 15.39 3.43 12.43
C VAL A 182 14.80 3.97 11.13
N ARG A 183 13.55 4.43 11.19
CA ARG A 183 12.89 5.07 10.04
C ARG A 183 13.59 6.38 9.68
N GLN A 184 13.92 6.52 8.39
CA GLN A 184 14.47 7.77 7.87
C GLN A 184 13.33 8.68 7.40
N PRO A 185 13.36 9.99 7.73
CA PRO A 185 12.40 10.95 7.20
C PRO A 185 12.42 10.98 5.67
N ASP A 186 11.22 11.04 5.06
CA ASP A 186 11.04 11.16 3.61
C ASP A 186 11.64 9.99 2.77
N ALA A 187 12.15 8.93 3.40
CA ALA A 187 12.58 7.74 2.70
C ALA A 187 11.38 6.93 2.16
N PRO A 188 11.59 6.14 1.08
CA PRO A 188 10.57 5.21 0.60
C PRO A 188 10.05 4.32 1.73
N GLY A 189 8.72 4.26 1.88
CA GLY A 189 8.10 3.49 2.95
C GLY A 189 6.77 4.06 3.42
N GLN A 190 6.23 3.49 4.49
CA GLN A 190 4.89 3.83 5.00
C GLN A 190 4.63 5.33 5.18
N PHE A 191 5.62 6.10 5.61
CA PHE A 191 5.49 7.54 5.85
C PHE A 191 6.22 8.42 4.84
N GLY A 192 6.64 7.86 3.70
CA GLY A 192 7.33 8.60 2.64
C GLY A 192 6.51 9.77 2.06
N PHE A 193 5.19 9.71 2.19
CA PHE A 193 4.24 10.75 1.75
C PHE A 193 3.52 11.43 2.91
N ALA A 194 4.09 11.43 4.11
CA ALA A 194 3.46 12.05 5.29
C ALA A 194 3.27 13.57 5.15
N LYS A 195 4.18 14.26 4.45
CA LYS A 195 4.18 15.72 4.28
C LYS A 195 3.38 16.12 3.05
N VAL A 196 2.34 16.96 3.24
CA VAL A 196 1.46 17.43 2.17
C VAL A 196 2.22 18.23 1.09
N ASP A 197 3.19 19.05 1.48
CA ASP A 197 3.96 19.85 0.54
C ASP A 197 4.85 19.01 -0.36
N ARG A 198 5.40 17.91 0.17
CA ARG A 198 6.13 16.92 -0.63
C ARG A 198 5.23 16.27 -1.69
N ILE A 199 4.00 15.88 -1.33
CA ILE A 199 3.04 15.32 -2.29
C ILE A 199 2.75 16.33 -3.41
N ARG A 200 2.46 17.57 -3.05
CA ARG A 200 2.18 18.64 -4.03
C ARG A 200 3.37 18.89 -4.96
N GLN A 201 4.58 18.93 -4.40
CA GLN A 201 5.79 19.13 -5.20
C GLN A 201 6.02 17.97 -6.18
N ILE A 202 5.91 16.71 -5.73
CA ILE A 202 6.05 15.54 -6.60
C ILE A 202 5.05 15.59 -7.77
N LEU A 203 3.79 15.90 -7.48
CA LEU A 203 2.75 15.99 -8.52
C LEU A 203 3.00 17.13 -9.50
N ALA A 204 3.45 18.29 -9.02
CA ALA A 204 3.80 19.42 -9.88
C ALA A 204 5.00 19.11 -10.77
N ASP A 205 6.09 18.57 -10.21
CA ASP A 205 7.32 18.25 -10.93
C ASP A 205 7.13 17.13 -11.97
N SER A 206 6.12 16.27 -11.75
CA SER A 206 5.76 15.17 -12.65
C SER A 206 4.64 15.51 -13.65
N GLY A 207 4.21 16.78 -13.72
CA GLY A 207 3.27 17.28 -14.72
C GLY A 207 1.79 16.95 -14.48
N TRP A 208 1.42 16.55 -13.26
CA TRP A 208 0.02 16.39 -12.87
C TRP A 208 -0.61 17.75 -12.53
N SER A 209 -1.83 17.97 -13.00
CA SER A 209 -2.57 19.21 -12.81
C SER A 209 -3.63 19.11 -11.72
N ALA A 210 -4.07 20.25 -11.18
CA ALA A 210 -5.13 20.40 -10.20
C ALA A 210 -5.01 19.42 -8.99
N PRO A 211 -3.85 19.36 -8.30
CA PRO A 211 -3.68 18.46 -7.19
C PRO A 211 -4.59 18.85 -6.01
N SER A 212 -5.33 17.87 -5.49
CA SER A 212 -6.11 17.98 -4.26
C SER A 212 -5.55 16.99 -3.23
N VAL A 213 -5.19 17.47 -2.06
CA VAL A 213 -4.72 16.66 -0.93
C VAL A 213 -5.62 16.95 0.26
N GLN A 214 -6.41 15.96 0.66
CA GLN A 214 -7.41 16.09 1.71
C GLN A 214 -7.09 15.14 2.86
N ARG A 215 -7.35 15.60 4.10
CA ARG A 215 -7.28 14.71 5.27
C ARG A 215 -8.36 13.65 5.16
N LEU A 216 -7.96 12.43 5.44
CA LEU A 216 -8.84 11.28 5.46
C LEU A 216 -8.57 10.48 6.75
N ASP A 217 -9.52 10.50 7.65
CA ASP A 217 -9.48 9.73 8.88
C ASP A 217 -10.49 8.58 8.76
N VAL A 218 -10.02 7.35 8.88
CA VAL A 218 -10.81 6.14 8.66
C VAL A 218 -10.77 5.27 9.90
N GLU A 219 -11.94 4.95 10.45
CA GLU A 219 -12.05 3.94 11.51
C GLU A 219 -11.78 2.55 10.93
N CYS A 220 -10.80 1.88 11.50
CA CYS A 220 -10.38 0.54 11.12
C CYS A 220 -10.51 -0.41 12.32
N THR A 221 -10.82 -1.66 12.00
CA THR A 221 -10.92 -2.72 13.00
C THR A 221 -10.10 -3.93 12.59
N LEU A 222 -9.63 -4.65 13.59
CA LEU A 222 -8.96 -5.94 13.47
C LEU A 222 -9.55 -6.83 14.56
N ALA A 223 -9.87 -8.08 14.27
CA ALA A 223 -10.31 -9.02 15.31
C ALA A 223 -9.16 -9.26 16.31
N GLU A 224 -9.45 -9.20 17.61
CA GLU A 224 -8.42 -9.32 18.66
C GLU A 224 -7.63 -10.63 18.54
N LYS A 225 -8.29 -11.71 18.16
CA LYS A 225 -7.65 -13.03 17.92
C LYS A 225 -6.55 -13.00 16.85
N ASP A 226 -6.61 -12.03 15.91
CA ASP A 226 -5.67 -11.91 14.80
C ASP A 226 -4.53 -10.93 15.10
N LEU A 227 -4.60 -10.23 16.26
CA LEU A 227 -3.60 -9.22 16.64
C LEU A 227 -2.18 -9.80 16.74
N LEU A 228 -2.01 -10.99 17.33
CA LEU A 228 -0.69 -11.62 17.43
C LEU A 228 -0.14 -11.98 16.05
N THR A 229 -0.97 -12.43 15.13
CA THR A 229 -0.57 -12.69 13.74
C THR A 229 -0.14 -11.41 13.06
N TYR A 230 -0.90 -10.33 13.22
CA TYR A 230 -0.55 -8.99 12.71
C TYR A 230 0.81 -8.53 13.23
N LEU A 231 1.02 -8.56 14.55
CA LEU A 231 2.24 -8.08 15.21
C LEU A 231 3.48 -8.92 14.90
N SER A 232 3.33 -10.24 14.77
CA SER A 232 4.45 -11.15 14.59
C SER A 232 4.87 -11.35 13.13
N ARG A 233 4.01 -11.03 12.16
CA ARG A 233 4.28 -11.25 10.73
C ARG A 233 4.48 -9.96 9.94
N LEU A 234 3.83 -8.87 10.35
CA LEU A 234 3.79 -7.64 9.57
C LEU A 234 4.64 -6.52 10.20
N GLY A 235 5.02 -5.56 9.38
CA GLY A 235 5.80 -4.41 9.83
C GLY A 235 7.26 -4.72 10.16
N PRO A 236 8.00 -3.73 10.68
CA PRO A 236 9.40 -3.87 11.04
C PRO A 236 9.68 -4.91 12.12
N LEU A 237 8.80 -5.03 13.12
CA LEU A 237 8.93 -6.03 14.17
C LEU A 237 8.85 -7.45 13.58
N GLY A 238 7.83 -7.75 12.78
CA GLY A 238 7.66 -9.08 12.17
C GLY A 238 8.88 -9.53 11.35
N ARG A 239 9.58 -8.57 10.71
CA ARG A 239 10.78 -8.86 9.92
C ARG A 239 11.99 -9.31 10.74
N VAL A 240 12.12 -8.88 11.99
CA VAL A 240 13.28 -9.20 12.83
C VAL A 240 13.04 -10.36 13.79
N LEU A 241 11.78 -10.66 14.12
CA LEU A 241 11.43 -11.68 15.12
C LEU A 241 12.02 -13.07 14.83
N HIS A 242 12.14 -13.45 13.54
CA HIS A 242 12.67 -14.76 13.16
C HIS A 242 14.18 -14.89 13.37
N GLN A 243 14.90 -13.78 13.58
CA GLN A 243 16.36 -13.75 13.83
C GLN A 243 16.69 -13.82 15.32
N LEU A 244 15.69 -13.69 16.20
CA LEU A 244 15.87 -13.63 17.64
C LEU A 244 15.87 -15.02 18.28
N ASP A 245 16.57 -15.14 19.39
CA ASP A 245 16.40 -16.28 20.30
C ASP A 245 14.97 -16.32 20.87
N GLU A 246 14.54 -17.49 21.33
CA GLU A 246 13.16 -17.73 21.76
C GLU A 246 12.72 -16.84 22.93
N ARG A 247 13.63 -16.56 23.88
CA ARG A 247 13.35 -15.72 25.05
C ARG A 247 13.12 -14.28 24.63
N THR A 248 14.03 -13.70 23.87
CA THR A 248 13.94 -12.31 23.37
C THR A 248 12.73 -12.14 22.46
N ARG A 249 12.48 -13.10 21.56
CA ARG A 249 11.30 -13.10 20.70
C ARG A 249 10.00 -13.05 21.49
N ARG A 250 9.85 -13.91 22.51
CA ARG A 250 8.66 -13.93 23.36
C ARG A 250 8.47 -12.60 24.10
N GLN A 251 9.51 -12.06 24.70
CA GLN A 251 9.46 -10.77 25.40
C GLN A 251 9.09 -9.63 24.46
N ALA A 252 9.63 -9.60 23.23
CA ALA A 252 9.30 -8.57 22.23
C ALA A 252 7.82 -8.66 21.79
N VAL A 253 7.30 -9.87 21.59
CA VAL A 253 5.88 -10.08 21.23
C VAL A 253 4.95 -9.71 22.39
N GLU A 254 5.29 -10.05 23.63
CA GLU A 254 4.52 -9.68 24.83
C GLU A 254 4.49 -8.14 24.99
N ALA A 255 5.63 -7.45 24.85
CA ALA A 255 5.71 -6.01 24.91
C ALA A 255 4.89 -5.34 23.79
N ALA A 256 5.02 -5.86 22.57
CA ALA A 256 4.24 -5.37 21.43
C ALA A 256 2.73 -5.56 21.64
N ARG A 257 2.30 -6.73 22.16
CA ARG A 257 0.89 -7.00 22.45
C ARG A 257 0.34 -6.04 23.51
N ALA A 258 1.06 -5.84 24.60
CA ALA A 258 0.67 -4.91 25.68
C ALA A 258 0.54 -3.46 25.17
N ALA A 259 1.36 -3.04 24.22
CA ALA A 259 1.27 -1.72 23.61
C ALA A 259 -0.03 -1.49 22.82
N PHE A 260 -0.77 -2.54 22.49
CA PHE A 260 -2.07 -2.47 21.83
C PHE A 260 -3.26 -2.43 22.80
N ASP A 261 -3.07 -2.60 24.09
CA ASP A 261 -4.17 -2.57 25.07
C ASP A 261 -5.06 -1.32 24.97
N PRO A 262 -4.53 -0.10 24.70
CA PRO A 262 -5.37 1.07 24.49
C PRO A 262 -6.30 1.00 23.28
N PHE A 263 -6.02 0.13 22.32
CA PHE A 263 -6.80 -0.07 21.09
C PHE A 263 -7.74 -1.27 21.17
N VAL A 264 -7.64 -2.11 22.22
CA VAL A 264 -8.46 -3.33 22.39
C VAL A 264 -9.78 -2.99 23.04
N HIS A 265 -10.88 -3.32 22.39
CA HIS A 265 -12.25 -3.12 22.85
C HIS A 265 -13.04 -4.43 22.74
N GLY A 266 -12.98 -5.25 23.78
CA GLY A 266 -13.59 -6.58 23.78
C GLY A 266 -12.89 -7.53 22.81
N GLN A 267 -13.56 -7.95 21.77
CA GLN A 267 -13.00 -8.86 20.75
C GLN A 267 -12.45 -8.13 19.51
N GLU A 268 -12.34 -6.82 19.56
CA GLU A 268 -11.86 -6.00 18.45
C GLU A 268 -10.75 -5.05 18.88
N VAL A 269 -9.78 -4.88 17.99
CA VAL A 269 -8.80 -3.78 18.04
C VAL A 269 -9.36 -2.67 17.14
N ARG A 270 -9.54 -1.47 17.69
CA ARG A 270 -10.07 -0.30 16.97
C ARG A 270 -9.05 0.82 16.95
N TYR A 271 -8.88 1.43 15.80
CA TYR A 271 -8.00 2.59 15.63
C TYR A 271 -8.45 3.47 14.49
N THR A 272 -8.12 4.74 14.57
CA THR A 272 -8.32 5.69 13.46
C THR A 272 -7.05 5.72 12.62
N ALA A 273 -7.18 5.40 11.36
CA ALA A 273 -6.11 5.50 10.37
C ALA A 273 -6.08 6.89 9.75
N ALA A 274 -5.04 7.65 10.06
CA ALA A 274 -4.85 9.01 9.56
C ALA A 274 -4.12 9.00 8.22
N CYS A 275 -4.83 9.37 7.14
CA CYS A 275 -4.35 9.30 5.76
C CYS A 275 -4.52 10.63 5.02
N TRP A 276 -3.91 10.70 3.86
CA TRP A 276 -4.22 11.64 2.79
C TRP A 276 -5.01 10.93 1.70
N MET A 277 -6.13 11.52 1.28
CA MET A 277 -6.77 11.23 0.00
C MET A 277 -6.25 12.24 -1.01
N VAL A 278 -5.58 11.75 -2.04
CA VAL A 278 -4.92 12.59 -3.04
C VAL A 278 -5.54 12.35 -4.40
N SER A 279 -5.84 13.41 -5.12
CA SER A 279 -6.27 13.33 -6.52
C SER A 279 -5.59 14.39 -7.37
N ALA A 280 -5.41 14.09 -8.66
CA ALA A 280 -4.90 15.01 -9.67
C ALA A 280 -5.48 14.66 -11.05
N ARG A 281 -5.20 15.48 -12.05
CA ARG A 281 -5.57 15.23 -13.44
C ARG A 281 -4.34 15.16 -14.34
N ALA A 282 -4.44 14.29 -15.33
CA ALA A 282 -3.44 14.13 -16.35
C ALA A 282 -3.48 15.26 -17.41
#